data_ee673569596a94d67f906c1459f5748c
#
_entry.id   ee673569596a94d67f906c1459f5748c
#
_cell.length_a   1.000
_cell.length_b   1.000
_cell.length_c   1.000
_cell.angle_alpha   90.00
_cell.angle_beta   90.00
_cell.angle_gamma   90.00
#
_symmetry.space_group_name_H-M   'P 1'
#
loop_
_entity.id
_entity.type
_entity.pdbx_description
1 polymer ?
#
loop_
_entity_poly.entity_id
_entity_poly.type
_entity_poly.pdbx_seq_one_letter_code
_entity_poly.pdbx_strand_id
1 'polypeptide(L)'
;RVCGVKTASGLVYEAKAVVLSTGTYLHGKTIVGELQRESGPSGMAPAVGLTDCLRRLGLKVGRFKTGTPPRLDGRTVDYSVMQRQDGDPEPWRFSFLSPRDERKQLPCWLTYTNPRTHELIRQNLHRAPLFNGMIQGRGPRYCPSVEDKVVRFADKESHQVFIEPESWESSEVYVLGLSTSLPEEVQIEVIHSIRGLE
;
A
#
# COMPACT_ATOMS: atom_id res chain seq x y z
N ARG A 1 -0.51 0.51 -35.52
CA ARG A 1 -1.49 1.54 -35.14
C ARG A 1 -2.45 0.95 -34.11
N VAL A 2 -2.70 1.66 -33.00
CA VAL A 2 -3.76 1.31 -32.04
C VAL A 2 -5.09 1.83 -32.58
N CYS A 3 -6.15 1.00 -32.52
CA CYS A 3 -7.48 1.33 -33.04
C CYS A 3 -8.57 1.20 -31.97
N GLY A 4 -8.21 0.73 -30.74
CA GLY A 4 -9.17 0.54 -29.68
C GLY A 4 -8.71 -0.53 -28.68
N VAL A 5 -9.64 -1.05 -27.90
CA VAL A 5 -9.41 -2.11 -26.90
C VAL A 5 -10.44 -3.22 -27.03
N LYS A 6 -10.03 -4.45 -26.75
CA LYS A 6 -10.91 -5.62 -26.63
C LYS A 6 -10.91 -6.10 -25.19
N THR A 7 -12.09 -6.27 -24.60
CA THR A 7 -12.23 -6.81 -23.23
C THR A 7 -12.08 -8.33 -23.21
N ALA A 8 -11.90 -8.91 -22.04
CA ALA A 8 -11.89 -10.34 -21.84
C ALA A 8 -13.23 -11.01 -22.23
N SER A 9 -14.35 -10.29 -22.10
CA SER A 9 -15.68 -10.74 -22.54
C SER A 9 -15.88 -10.71 -24.06
N GLY A 10 -14.87 -10.22 -24.84
CA GLY A 10 -14.92 -10.14 -26.29
C GLY A 10 -15.47 -8.84 -26.86
N LEU A 11 -15.97 -7.92 -26.01
CA LEU A 11 -16.48 -6.63 -26.46
C LEU A 11 -15.32 -5.75 -27.00
N VAL A 12 -15.54 -5.09 -28.11
CA VAL A 12 -14.56 -4.20 -28.76
C VAL A 12 -15.02 -2.75 -28.65
N TYR A 13 -14.12 -1.90 -28.15
CA TYR A 13 -14.28 -0.45 -28.15
C TYR A 13 -13.31 0.15 -29.15
N GLU A 14 -13.82 0.74 -30.22
CA GLU A 14 -13.01 1.47 -31.19
C GLU A 14 -12.67 2.85 -30.65
N ALA A 15 -11.41 3.27 -30.83
CA ALA A 15 -10.94 4.57 -30.38
C ALA A 15 -9.78 5.08 -31.23
N LYS A 16 -9.69 6.42 -31.36
CA LYS A 16 -8.56 7.08 -32.02
C LYS A 16 -7.29 7.07 -31.20
N ALA A 17 -7.43 7.01 -29.86
CA ALA A 17 -6.34 6.95 -28.89
C ALA A 17 -6.76 6.08 -27.68
N VAL A 18 -5.78 5.45 -27.04
CA VAL A 18 -5.97 4.65 -25.84
C VAL A 18 -4.99 5.13 -24.76
N VAL A 19 -5.50 5.45 -23.59
CA VAL A 19 -4.70 5.79 -22.40
C VAL A 19 -4.63 4.59 -21.49
N LEU A 20 -3.41 4.16 -21.13
CA LEU A 20 -3.17 3.06 -20.19
C LEU A 20 -2.97 3.62 -18.79
N SER A 21 -3.88 3.33 -17.90
CA SER A 21 -3.83 3.72 -16.48
C SER A 21 -4.24 2.54 -15.59
N THR A 22 -3.49 1.44 -15.73
CA THR A 22 -3.83 0.13 -15.19
C THR A 22 -3.54 -0.02 -13.68
N GLY A 23 -3.01 1.01 -13.04
CA GLY A 23 -2.66 0.94 -11.63
C GLY A 23 -1.80 -0.29 -11.31
N THR A 24 -2.18 -1.07 -10.30
CA THR A 24 -1.52 -2.32 -9.92
C THR A 24 -2.20 -3.57 -10.47
N TYR A 25 -3.12 -3.43 -11.46
CA TYR A 25 -3.83 -4.58 -12.05
C TYR A 25 -3.03 -5.33 -13.11
N LEU A 26 -2.06 -4.66 -13.79
CA LEU A 26 -1.37 -5.24 -14.95
C LEU A 26 -0.54 -6.47 -14.55
N HIS A 27 -1.08 -7.67 -14.82
CA HIS A 27 -0.54 -8.95 -14.39
C HIS A 27 -0.16 -8.91 -12.90
N GLY A 28 -1.08 -8.36 -12.08
CA GLY A 28 -0.86 -8.10 -10.67
C GLY A 28 -0.69 -9.38 -9.86
N LYS A 29 0.09 -9.27 -8.80
CA LYS A 29 0.28 -10.34 -7.80
C LYS A 29 0.28 -9.72 -6.41
N THR A 30 -0.36 -10.40 -5.47
CA THR A 30 -0.25 -10.11 -4.04
C THR A 30 0.65 -11.14 -3.37
N ILE A 31 1.49 -10.67 -2.45
CA ILE A 31 2.47 -11.50 -1.76
C ILE A 31 2.41 -11.16 -0.27
N VAL A 32 2.16 -12.16 0.57
CA VAL A 32 2.14 -12.05 2.03
C VAL A 32 2.86 -13.29 2.59
N GLY A 33 4.02 -13.10 3.17
CA GLY A 33 4.89 -14.20 3.55
C GLY A 33 5.17 -15.13 2.37
N GLU A 34 4.95 -16.40 2.57
CA GLU A 34 5.14 -17.44 1.56
C GLU A 34 3.98 -17.55 0.55
N LEU A 35 2.86 -16.85 0.81
CA LEU A 35 1.68 -16.89 -0.04
C LEU A 35 1.81 -15.90 -1.20
N GLN A 36 1.72 -16.41 -2.42
CA GLN A 36 1.64 -15.61 -3.63
C GLN A 36 0.35 -15.94 -4.39
N ARG A 37 -0.39 -14.92 -4.80
CA ARG A 37 -1.60 -15.05 -5.62
C ARG A 37 -1.58 -14.08 -6.79
N GLU A 38 -2.08 -14.50 -7.94
CA GLU A 38 -2.43 -13.57 -9.02
C GLU A 38 -3.68 -12.81 -8.59
N SER A 39 -3.54 -11.50 -8.44
CA SER A 39 -4.61 -10.62 -7.96
C SER A 39 -4.37 -9.19 -8.41
N GLY A 40 -5.45 -8.45 -8.59
CA GLY A 40 -5.44 -6.99 -8.57
C GLY A 40 -5.67 -6.45 -7.16
N PRO A 41 -5.83 -5.13 -7.00
CA PRO A 41 -6.18 -4.49 -5.73
C PRO A 41 -7.47 -5.06 -5.13
N SER A 42 -7.55 -5.09 -3.82
CA SER A 42 -8.78 -5.48 -3.08
C SER A 42 -9.38 -6.82 -3.50
N GLY A 43 -8.53 -7.79 -3.85
CA GLY A 43 -8.98 -9.14 -4.26
C GLY A 43 -9.59 -9.25 -5.65
N MET A 44 -9.60 -8.17 -6.43
CA MET A 44 -10.12 -8.19 -7.80
C MET A 44 -9.19 -8.94 -8.75
N ALA A 45 -9.73 -9.41 -9.88
CA ALA A 45 -8.96 -10.14 -10.88
C ALA A 45 -7.88 -9.25 -11.53
N PRO A 46 -6.67 -9.80 -11.80
CA PRO A 46 -5.62 -9.08 -12.49
C PRO A 46 -5.90 -9.00 -14.00
N ALA A 47 -5.33 -8.00 -14.67
CA ALA A 47 -5.36 -7.87 -16.13
C ALA A 47 -4.23 -8.69 -16.77
N VAL A 48 -4.43 -9.98 -16.96
CA VAL A 48 -3.36 -10.91 -17.40
C VAL A 48 -3.00 -10.73 -18.86
N GLY A 49 -3.96 -10.73 -19.77
CA GLY A 49 -3.70 -10.74 -21.23
C GLY A 49 -3.13 -9.43 -21.80
N LEU A 50 -3.29 -8.31 -21.09
CA LEU A 50 -2.86 -6.99 -21.60
C LEU A 50 -1.33 -6.88 -21.65
N THR A 51 -0.61 -7.46 -20.72
CA THR A 51 0.87 -7.44 -20.70
C THR A 51 1.46 -8.04 -21.99
N ASP A 52 0.93 -9.18 -22.43
CA ASP A 52 1.42 -9.84 -23.64
C ASP A 52 1.04 -9.09 -24.91
N CYS A 53 -0.13 -8.44 -24.89
CA CYS A 53 -0.53 -7.54 -25.98
C CYS A 53 0.45 -6.36 -26.11
N LEU A 54 0.83 -5.73 -24.99
CA LEU A 54 1.79 -4.61 -24.98
C LEU A 54 3.17 -5.06 -25.50
N ARG A 55 3.64 -6.24 -25.10
CA ARG A 55 4.91 -6.81 -25.61
C ARG A 55 4.86 -7.03 -27.12
N ARG A 56 3.77 -7.61 -27.65
CA ARG A 56 3.58 -7.78 -29.12
C ARG A 56 3.56 -6.46 -29.87
N LEU A 57 3.13 -5.39 -29.22
CA LEU A 57 3.17 -4.02 -29.79
C LEU A 57 4.55 -3.36 -29.68
N GLY A 58 5.58 -4.08 -29.20
CA GLY A 58 6.95 -3.59 -29.09
C GLY A 58 7.24 -2.78 -27.83
N LEU A 59 6.31 -2.71 -26.86
CA LEU A 59 6.54 -2.00 -25.59
C LEU A 59 7.38 -2.86 -24.65
N LYS A 60 8.41 -2.26 -24.04
CA LYS A 60 9.19 -2.88 -22.98
C LYS A 60 8.37 -2.87 -21.68
N VAL A 61 8.14 -4.04 -21.11
CA VAL A 61 7.37 -4.21 -19.87
C VAL A 61 8.29 -4.76 -18.80
N GLY A 62 8.27 -4.14 -17.62
CA GLY A 62 9.00 -4.57 -16.43
C GLY A 62 8.07 -4.83 -15.26
N ARG A 63 8.63 -5.34 -14.17
CA ARG A 63 7.91 -5.60 -12.92
C ARG A 63 8.25 -4.51 -11.91
N PHE A 64 7.22 -3.88 -11.34
CA PHE A 64 7.34 -3.01 -10.18
C PHE A 64 6.81 -3.71 -8.93
N LYS A 65 7.40 -3.39 -7.79
CA LYS A 65 6.93 -3.75 -6.45
C LYS A 65 6.37 -2.50 -5.78
N THR A 66 5.16 -2.59 -5.24
CA THR A 66 4.64 -1.64 -4.27
C THR A 66 4.25 -2.38 -3.00
N GLY A 67 4.14 -1.68 -1.87
CA GLY A 67 3.70 -2.25 -0.60
C GLY A 67 2.45 -1.55 -0.11
N THR A 68 1.69 -2.25 0.73
CA THR A 68 0.58 -1.69 1.49
C THR A 68 0.67 -2.22 2.92
N PRO A 69 0.27 -1.45 3.94
CA PRO A 69 0.18 -1.97 5.31
C PRO A 69 -1.12 -2.76 5.51
N PRO A 70 -1.24 -3.53 6.59
CA PRO A 70 -2.51 -4.04 7.05
C PRO A 70 -3.48 -2.89 7.34
N ARG A 71 -4.78 -3.18 7.27
CA ARG A 71 -5.84 -2.30 7.74
C ARG A 71 -6.26 -2.73 9.13
N LEU A 72 -6.59 -1.77 10.00
CA LEU A 72 -7.06 -2.03 11.34
C LEU A 72 -8.49 -1.53 11.52
N ASP A 73 -9.19 -2.07 12.49
CA ASP A 73 -10.43 -1.51 12.97
C ASP A 73 -10.14 -0.36 13.94
N GLY A 74 -10.41 0.87 13.52
CA GLY A 74 -10.17 2.07 14.32
C GLY A 74 -10.90 2.08 15.68
N ARG A 75 -11.91 1.23 15.87
CA ARG A 75 -12.59 1.08 17.17
C ARG A 75 -11.75 0.35 18.22
N THR A 76 -10.70 -0.37 17.79
CA THR A 76 -9.78 -1.09 18.69
C THR A 76 -8.53 -0.30 19.00
N VAL A 77 -8.32 0.86 18.38
CA VAL A 77 -7.14 1.70 18.53
C VAL A 77 -7.27 2.61 19.75
N ASP A 78 -6.26 2.61 20.64
CA ASP A 78 -6.18 3.59 21.72
C ASP A 78 -5.53 4.89 21.24
N TYR A 79 -6.36 5.80 20.76
CA TYR A 79 -5.92 7.13 20.32
C TYR A 79 -5.43 8.03 21.45
N SER A 80 -5.73 7.74 22.70
CA SER A 80 -5.39 8.59 23.85
C SER A 80 -3.87 8.67 24.10
N VAL A 81 -3.13 7.67 23.64
CA VAL A 81 -1.67 7.58 23.80
C VAL A 81 -0.90 8.04 22.55
N MET A 82 -1.61 8.48 21.52
CA MET A 82 -1.04 8.94 20.24
C MET A 82 -1.09 10.46 20.12
N GLN A 83 -0.21 11.01 19.29
CA GLN A 83 -0.23 12.43 18.98
C GLN A 83 -1.24 12.70 17.85
N ARG A 84 -2.28 13.46 18.17
CA ARG A 84 -3.28 13.90 17.19
C ARG A 84 -2.67 14.86 16.18
N GLN A 85 -2.99 14.65 14.90
CA GLN A 85 -2.59 15.47 13.76
C GLN A 85 -3.87 15.94 13.05
N ASP A 86 -4.28 17.18 13.33
CA ASP A 86 -5.41 17.78 12.63
C ASP A 86 -5.01 18.20 11.21
N GLY A 87 -5.99 18.31 10.31
CA GLY A 87 -5.79 18.91 9.01
C GLY A 87 -5.56 20.42 9.08
N ASP A 88 -5.32 21.05 7.93
CA ASP A 88 -5.16 22.49 7.85
C ASP A 88 -6.40 23.22 8.37
N PRO A 89 -6.25 24.32 9.15
CA PRO A 89 -7.38 25.11 9.63
C PRO A 89 -8.18 25.75 8.49
N GLU A 90 -7.54 26.05 7.38
CA GLU A 90 -8.18 26.52 6.16
C GLU A 90 -8.51 25.36 5.22
N PRO A 91 -9.74 25.26 4.67
CA PRO A 91 -10.14 24.16 3.80
C PRO A 91 -9.55 24.33 2.40
N TRP A 92 -8.25 24.06 2.25
CA TRP A 92 -7.55 24.07 0.96
C TRP A 92 -8.15 23.07 -0.02
N ARG A 93 -8.06 23.35 -1.31
CA ARG A 93 -8.62 22.53 -2.39
C ARG A 93 -7.63 22.34 -3.50
N PHE A 94 -7.73 21.20 -4.17
CA PHE A 94 -6.92 20.89 -5.34
C PHE A 94 -7.43 21.57 -6.62
N SER A 95 -8.70 21.99 -6.66
CA SER A 95 -9.30 22.68 -7.79
C SER A 95 -9.74 24.09 -7.43
N PHE A 96 -9.40 25.06 -8.26
CA PHE A 96 -9.87 26.45 -8.13
C PHE A 96 -11.38 26.59 -8.35
N LEU A 97 -12.02 25.61 -9.03
CA LEU A 97 -13.44 25.63 -9.36
C LEU A 97 -14.32 24.92 -8.34
N SER A 98 -13.74 24.17 -7.40
CA SER A 98 -14.52 23.44 -6.40
C SER A 98 -15.19 24.38 -5.40
N PRO A 99 -16.45 24.14 -5.01
CA PRO A 99 -17.09 24.86 -3.93
C PRO A 99 -16.38 24.57 -2.59
N ARG A 100 -16.57 25.41 -1.59
CA ARG A 100 -16.04 25.15 -0.23
C ARG A 100 -16.63 23.84 0.29
N ASP A 101 -15.77 22.97 0.82
CA ASP A 101 -16.20 21.78 1.54
C ASP A 101 -16.20 22.13 3.05
N GLU A 102 -17.37 22.14 3.65
CA GLU A 102 -17.57 22.48 5.07
C GLU A 102 -17.58 21.23 5.96
N ARG A 103 -17.31 20.05 5.41
CA ARG A 103 -17.25 18.83 6.21
C ARG A 103 -16.16 18.93 7.28
N LYS A 104 -16.48 18.40 8.47
CA LYS A 104 -15.50 18.26 9.54
C LYS A 104 -14.36 17.37 9.07
N GLN A 105 -13.13 17.86 9.14
CA GLN A 105 -11.95 17.08 8.81
C GLN A 105 -11.74 15.95 9.81
N LEU A 106 -11.25 14.81 9.33
CA LEU A 106 -10.81 13.71 10.18
C LEU A 106 -9.33 13.90 10.50
N PRO A 107 -8.92 13.79 11.78
CA PRO A 107 -7.53 13.84 12.15
C PRO A 107 -6.84 12.53 11.78
N CYS A 108 -5.53 12.60 11.53
CA CYS A 108 -4.63 11.45 11.62
C CYS A 108 -4.01 11.38 13.02
N TRP A 109 -3.38 10.26 13.34
CA TRP A 109 -2.78 10.05 14.64
C TRP A 109 -1.38 9.48 14.48
N LEU A 110 -0.40 10.08 15.16
CA LEU A 110 1.00 9.69 15.09
C LEU A 110 1.39 8.84 16.29
N THR A 111 1.95 7.69 16.01
CA THR A 111 2.65 6.80 16.94
C THR A 111 3.98 6.37 16.32
N TYR A 112 4.69 5.44 16.96
CA TYR A 112 6.03 5.07 16.55
C TYR A 112 6.26 3.56 16.71
N THR A 113 7.06 2.98 15.82
CA THR A 113 7.70 1.70 16.09
C THR A 113 8.68 1.84 17.28
N ASN A 114 9.12 0.72 17.83
CA ASN A 114 10.02 0.68 18.97
C ASN A 114 11.04 -0.46 18.81
N PRO A 115 12.03 -0.61 19.73
CA PRO A 115 13.04 -1.67 19.64
C PRO A 115 12.44 -3.09 19.56
N ARG A 116 11.33 -3.36 20.24
CA ARG A 116 10.65 -4.66 20.19
C ARG A 116 10.04 -4.90 18.81
N THR A 117 9.40 -3.89 18.22
CA THR A 117 8.89 -3.91 16.83
C THR A 117 10.01 -4.25 15.86
N HIS A 118 11.16 -3.56 15.99
CA HIS A 118 12.31 -3.77 15.10
C HIS A 118 12.92 -5.17 15.29
N GLU A 119 12.94 -5.68 16.50
CA GLU A 119 13.42 -7.04 16.79
C GLU A 119 12.55 -8.11 16.13
N LEU A 120 11.23 -8.02 16.26
CA LEU A 120 10.28 -8.93 15.59
C LEU A 120 10.50 -8.95 14.08
N ILE A 121 10.69 -7.79 13.47
CA ILE A 121 10.98 -7.67 12.04
C ILE A 121 12.32 -8.35 11.71
N ARG A 122 13.40 -8.06 12.44
CA ARG A 122 14.75 -8.62 12.17
C ARG A 122 14.76 -10.14 12.27
N GLN A 123 14.09 -10.71 13.26
CA GLN A 123 13.98 -12.16 13.45
C GLN A 123 13.27 -12.86 12.28
N ASN A 124 12.41 -12.15 11.55
CA ASN A 124 11.61 -12.68 10.46
C ASN A 124 12.06 -12.21 9.05
N LEU A 125 13.21 -11.54 8.92
CA LEU A 125 13.71 -11.09 7.61
C LEU A 125 13.93 -12.22 6.62
N HIS A 126 14.32 -13.40 7.08
CA HIS A 126 14.49 -14.59 6.24
C HIS A 126 13.18 -15.08 5.61
N ARG A 127 12.03 -14.72 6.18
CA ARG A 127 10.68 -15.01 5.68
C ARG A 127 10.10 -13.86 4.85
N ALA A 128 10.77 -12.71 4.83
CA ALA A 128 10.29 -11.54 4.11
C ALA A 128 10.52 -11.71 2.60
N PRO A 129 9.48 -11.67 1.76
CA PRO A 129 9.57 -11.83 0.30
C PRO A 129 10.53 -10.87 -0.38
N LEU A 130 10.76 -9.69 0.20
CA LEU A 130 11.72 -8.72 -0.29
C LEU A 130 13.17 -9.20 -0.15
N PHE A 131 13.47 -10.00 0.89
CA PHE A 131 14.83 -10.43 1.23
C PHE A 131 15.12 -11.89 0.80
N ASN A 132 14.11 -12.73 0.65
CA ASN A 132 14.27 -14.13 0.21
C ASN A 132 14.24 -14.31 -1.32
N GLY A 133 14.13 -13.22 -2.11
CA GLY A 133 14.16 -13.26 -3.57
C GLY A 133 12.82 -13.57 -4.25
N MET A 134 11.74 -13.75 -3.51
CA MET A 134 10.39 -13.99 -4.08
C MET A 134 9.87 -12.76 -4.82
N ILE A 135 10.14 -11.55 -4.30
CA ILE A 135 9.80 -10.30 -4.97
C ILE A 135 10.89 -9.96 -5.98
N GLN A 136 10.57 -10.14 -7.26
CA GLN A 136 11.42 -9.76 -8.39
C GLN A 136 10.91 -8.44 -8.97
N GLY A 137 11.49 -7.32 -8.57
CA GLY A 137 11.12 -6.02 -9.09
C GLY A 137 11.71 -4.88 -8.28
N ARG A 138 11.75 -3.69 -8.88
CA ARG A 138 12.15 -2.49 -8.17
C ARG A 138 10.94 -1.83 -7.53
N GLY A 139 11.05 -1.49 -6.26
CA GLY A 139 10.12 -0.56 -5.61
C GLY A 139 10.31 0.85 -6.17
N PRO A 140 9.25 1.67 -6.23
CA PRO A 140 9.39 3.11 -6.42
C PRO A 140 10.30 3.70 -5.34
N ARG A 141 10.97 4.83 -5.67
CA ARG A 141 11.98 5.44 -4.78
C ARG A 141 11.49 5.70 -3.35
N TYR A 142 10.23 6.08 -3.20
CA TYR A 142 9.64 6.50 -1.92
C TYR A 142 8.62 5.52 -1.37
N CYS A 143 8.72 4.23 -1.70
CA CYS A 143 7.85 3.18 -1.17
C CYS A 143 8.66 2.06 -0.47
N PRO A 144 9.45 2.38 0.57
CA PRO A 144 10.12 1.35 1.35
C PRO A 144 9.09 0.60 2.20
N SER A 145 9.27 -0.71 2.33
CA SER A 145 8.56 -1.48 3.35
C SER A 145 9.16 -1.19 4.74
N VAL A 146 8.45 -1.56 5.81
CA VAL A 146 8.98 -1.39 7.16
C VAL A 146 10.24 -2.22 7.38
N GLU A 147 10.33 -3.42 6.77
CA GLU A 147 11.53 -4.27 6.82
C GLU A 147 12.73 -3.55 6.20
N ASP A 148 12.52 -2.88 5.08
CA ASP A 148 13.57 -2.12 4.38
C ASP A 148 14.04 -0.92 5.21
N LYS A 149 13.12 -0.25 5.91
CA LYS A 149 13.48 0.84 6.85
C LYS A 149 14.32 0.33 8.02
N VAL A 150 13.90 -0.77 8.66
CA VAL A 150 14.59 -1.37 9.81
C VAL A 150 16.01 -1.85 9.46
N VAL A 151 16.20 -2.31 8.21
CA VAL A 151 17.53 -2.73 7.72
C VAL A 151 18.39 -1.54 7.32
N ARG A 152 17.86 -0.62 6.52
CA ARG A 152 18.63 0.52 6.00
C ARG A 152 18.96 1.58 7.04
N PHE A 153 18.11 1.75 8.02
CA PHE A 153 18.26 2.72 9.10
C PHE A 153 18.33 2.01 10.45
N ALA A 154 19.26 1.06 10.53
CA ALA A 154 19.42 0.19 11.71
C ALA A 154 19.84 0.96 12.99
N ASP A 155 20.39 2.16 12.83
CA ASP A 155 20.73 3.11 13.89
C ASP A 155 19.51 3.83 14.48
N LYS A 156 18.36 3.78 13.82
CA LYS A 156 17.11 4.38 14.31
C LYS A 156 16.39 3.42 15.26
N GLU A 157 16.07 3.91 16.43
CA GLU A 157 15.31 3.15 17.43
C GLU A 157 13.81 3.12 17.16
N SER A 158 13.32 4.05 16.33
CA SER A 158 11.90 4.18 15.99
C SER A 158 11.68 4.77 14.60
N HIS A 159 10.53 4.46 14.01
CA HIS A 159 10.01 5.05 12.79
C HIS A 159 8.59 5.55 13.02
N GLN A 160 8.23 6.63 12.37
CA GLN A 160 6.88 7.19 12.42
C GLN A 160 5.86 6.24 11.82
N VAL A 161 4.71 6.14 12.48
CA VAL A 161 3.53 5.40 12.05
C VAL A 161 2.32 6.32 12.19
N PHE A 162 1.61 6.55 11.08
CA PHE A 162 0.37 7.33 11.10
C PHE A 162 -0.82 6.40 10.98
N ILE A 163 -1.81 6.62 11.82
CA ILE A 163 -3.12 5.99 11.74
C ILE A 163 -4.05 6.96 11.04
N GLU A 164 -4.49 6.58 9.85
CA GLU A 164 -5.23 7.43 8.94
C GLU A 164 -6.62 6.84 8.67
N PRO A 165 -7.73 7.52 9.03
CA PRO A 165 -9.06 7.06 8.65
C PRO A 165 -9.20 6.94 7.13
N GLU A 166 -9.69 5.80 6.64
CA GLU A 166 -9.89 5.59 5.20
C GLU A 166 -11.09 6.39 4.67
N SER A 167 -12.10 6.64 5.50
CA SER A 167 -13.27 7.45 5.15
C SER A 167 -14.02 7.97 6.38
N TRP A 168 -15.01 8.84 6.17
CA TRP A 168 -15.90 9.31 7.23
C TRP A 168 -16.90 8.23 7.71
N GLU A 169 -17.16 7.22 6.92
CA GLU A 169 -18.23 6.25 7.14
C GLU A 169 -17.72 4.88 7.59
N SER A 170 -16.42 4.63 7.42
CA SER A 170 -15.78 3.36 7.78
C SER A 170 -14.98 3.46 9.07
N SER A 171 -14.98 2.39 9.87
CA SER A 171 -14.04 2.24 10.98
C SER A 171 -12.65 1.77 10.52
N GLU A 172 -12.46 1.51 9.23
CA GLU A 172 -11.18 1.06 8.69
C GLU A 172 -10.14 2.19 8.72
N VAL A 173 -8.96 1.88 9.23
CA VAL A 173 -7.83 2.80 9.28
C VAL A 173 -6.62 2.23 8.56
N TYR A 174 -5.94 3.10 7.83
CA TYR A 174 -4.68 2.83 7.14
C TYR A 174 -3.51 3.08 8.07
N VAL A 175 -2.53 2.18 8.08
CA VAL A 175 -1.37 2.28 8.98
C VAL A 175 -0.14 2.73 8.17
N LEU A 176 -0.09 4.03 7.83
CA LEU A 176 1.01 4.58 7.04
C LEU A 176 2.36 4.41 7.77
N GLY A 177 3.31 3.85 7.05
CA GLY A 177 4.65 3.60 7.57
C GLY A 177 4.96 2.12 7.80
N LEU A 178 3.93 1.26 7.86
CA LEU A 178 4.07 -0.18 8.08
C LEU A 178 3.77 -1.04 6.84
N SER A 179 3.94 -0.48 5.63
CA SER A 179 3.86 -1.31 4.42
C SER A 179 4.79 -2.51 4.53
N THR A 180 4.26 -3.71 4.33
CA THR A 180 5.00 -4.96 4.57
C THR A 180 4.50 -6.09 3.68
N SER A 181 5.33 -7.11 3.52
CA SER A 181 4.96 -8.40 2.94
C SER A 181 5.34 -9.58 3.86
N LEU A 182 5.66 -9.31 5.11
CA LEU A 182 5.89 -10.34 6.13
C LEU A 182 4.67 -11.28 6.25
N PRO A 183 4.84 -12.50 6.76
CA PRO A 183 3.74 -13.40 7.07
C PRO A 183 2.71 -12.76 8.00
N GLU A 184 1.44 -13.14 7.85
CA GLU A 184 0.31 -12.51 8.55
C GLU A 184 0.47 -12.53 10.07
N GLU A 185 0.89 -13.67 10.65
CA GLU A 185 1.11 -13.80 12.08
C GLU A 185 2.22 -12.86 12.59
N VAL A 186 3.26 -12.63 11.77
CA VAL A 186 4.33 -11.68 12.12
C VAL A 186 3.82 -10.24 12.06
N GLN A 187 2.96 -9.92 11.07
CA GLN A 187 2.34 -8.61 10.98
C GLN A 187 1.49 -8.31 12.21
N ILE A 188 0.73 -9.29 12.71
CA ILE A 188 -0.06 -9.16 13.94
C ILE A 188 0.83 -8.84 15.13
N GLU A 189 1.91 -9.60 15.35
CA GLU A 189 2.86 -9.34 16.42
C GLU A 189 3.53 -7.96 16.32
N VAL A 190 3.90 -7.56 15.11
CA VAL A 190 4.49 -6.24 14.84
C VAL A 190 3.50 -5.13 15.19
N ILE A 191 2.24 -5.23 14.79
CA ILE A 191 1.20 -4.25 15.11
C ILE A 191 1.02 -4.16 16.63
N HIS A 192 0.81 -5.29 17.30
CA HIS A 192 0.59 -5.34 18.76
C HIS A 192 1.81 -4.92 19.60
N SER A 193 2.98 -4.79 19.00
CA SER A 193 4.16 -4.23 19.68
C SER A 193 4.17 -2.70 19.71
N ILE A 194 3.26 -2.03 19.00
CA ILE A 194 3.21 -0.58 18.83
C ILE A 194 2.22 0.01 19.82
N ARG A 195 2.65 1.04 20.54
CA ARG A 195 1.83 1.71 21.56
C ARG A 195 0.52 2.26 20.97
N GLY A 196 -0.60 1.83 21.57
CA GLY A 196 -1.97 2.15 21.14
C GLY A 196 -2.57 1.20 20.12
N LEU A 197 -1.82 0.12 19.78
CA LEU A 197 -2.26 -0.95 18.85
C LEU A 197 -2.16 -2.35 19.49
N GLU A 198 -2.03 -2.44 20.84
CA GLU A 198 -1.86 -3.67 21.62
C GLU A 198 -3.02 -4.66 21.48
#